data_8814b8edecbfc36a394209c5524b4018
#
_entry.id   8814b8edecbfc36a394209c5524b4018
#
_cell.length_a   1.000
_cell.length_b   1.000
_cell.length_c   1.000
_cell.angle_alpha   90.00
_cell.angle_beta   90.00
_cell.angle_gamma   90.00
#
_symmetry.space_group_name_H-M   'P 1'
#
loop_
_entity.id
_entity.type
_entity.pdbx_description
1 polymer ?
#
loop_
_entity_poly.entity_id
_entity_poly.type
_entity_poly.pdbx_seq_one_letter_code
_entity_poly.pdbx_strand_id
1 'polypeptide(L)'
;LLRKKRNCVHYLKSNYELHQEYDFFEIQKISQKSDDHPLPFLLEFGNIFEIANYKLSFGQPLVGENVEILSVSRETPILIRRRKEGDQLLVNGHHQKLRRWFINHKIPISLRQKALIIEQNHNILSVVGLVTSDLSQPSKSGIMKDSLYIQKIDR
;
A
#
# COMPACT_ATOMS: atom_id res chain seq x y z
N LEU A 1 9.99 22.12 -24.66
CA LEU A 1 10.29 22.48 -23.28
C LEU A 1 9.15 22.00 -22.38
N LEU A 2 9.42 20.93 -21.70
CA LEU A 2 8.51 20.41 -20.67
C LEU A 2 8.46 21.41 -19.52
N ARG A 3 7.42 22.22 -19.48
CA ARG A 3 7.11 22.97 -18.26
C ARG A 3 7.02 21.98 -17.11
N LYS A 4 7.48 22.35 -15.93
CA LYS A 4 7.39 21.56 -14.70
C LYS A 4 5.93 21.25 -14.32
N LYS A 5 5.26 20.44 -15.13
CA LYS A 5 4.02 19.80 -14.71
C LYS A 5 4.41 18.68 -13.78
N ARG A 6 3.89 18.72 -12.58
CA ARG A 6 4.34 17.87 -11.50
C ARG A 6 4.10 16.38 -11.69
N ASN A 7 3.17 15.98 -12.50
CA ASN A 7 2.91 14.59 -12.82
C ASN A 7 2.10 14.52 -14.10
N CYS A 8 2.67 13.96 -15.13
CA CYS A 8 1.95 13.75 -16.38
C CYS A 8 2.39 12.47 -17.06
N VAL A 9 1.53 11.95 -17.91
CA VAL A 9 1.80 10.77 -18.73
C VAL A 9 1.73 11.21 -20.20
N HIS A 10 2.77 10.85 -20.94
CA HIS A 10 2.84 11.08 -22.37
C HIS A 10 2.85 9.76 -23.10
N TYR A 11 1.94 9.57 -24.04
CA TYR A 11 1.90 8.36 -24.85
C TYR A 11 2.92 8.43 -25.98
N LEU A 12 3.78 7.44 -26.04
CA LEU A 12 4.79 7.31 -27.07
C LEU A 12 4.30 6.30 -28.14
N LYS A 13 4.91 6.35 -29.31
CA LYS A 13 4.66 5.36 -30.35
C LYS A 13 5.07 3.96 -29.86
N SER A 14 4.42 2.93 -30.37
CA SER A 14 4.79 1.52 -30.13
C SER A 14 4.55 1.01 -28.69
N ASN A 15 3.41 1.30 -28.13
CA ASN A 15 2.98 0.76 -26.82
C ASN A 15 3.90 1.10 -25.63
N TYR A 16 4.49 2.30 -25.65
CA TYR A 16 5.24 2.83 -24.52
C TYR A 16 4.60 4.09 -23.98
N GLU A 17 4.71 4.27 -22.69
CA GLU A 17 4.31 5.48 -21.98
C GLU A 17 5.53 6.13 -21.34
N LEU A 18 5.61 7.45 -21.43
CA LEU A 18 6.57 8.25 -20.67
C LEU A 18 5.86 8.81 -19.44
N HIS A 19 6.27 8.36 -18.27
CA HIS A 19 5.78 8.87 -16.99
C HIS A 19 6.73 9.97 -16.49
N GLN A 20 6.20 11.17 -16.31
CA GLN A 20 6.90 12.27 -15.66
C GLN A 20 6.33 12.43 -14.24
N GLU A 21 7.16 12.18 -13.25
CA GLU A 21 6.79 12.27 -11.85
C GLU A 21 7.82 13.13 -11.12
N TYR A 22 7.44 14.35 -10.77
CA TYR A 22 8.37 15.33 -10.16
C TYR A 22 9.61 15.55 -11.06
N ASP A 23 10.80 15.15 -10.58
CA ASP A 23 12.05 15.24 -11.32
C ASP A 23 12.42 13.93 -12.02
N PHE A 24 11.51 12.96 -12.04
CA PHE A 24 11.70 11.64 -12.62
C PHE A 24 10.99 11.48 -13.95
N PHE A 25 11.68 10.83 -14.88
CA PHE A 25 11.09 10.34 -16.13
C PHE A 25 11.28 8.84 -16.20
N GLU A 26 10.23 8.12 -16.49
CA GLU A 26 10.27 6.67 -16.67
C GLU A 26 9.52 6.29 -17.93
N ILE A 27 10.15 5.47 -18.76
CA ILE A 27 9.51 4.89 -19.94
C ILE A 27 9.04 3.49 -19.57
N GLN A 28 7.73 3.29 -19.61
CA GLN A 28 7.12 2.01 -19.31
C GLN A 28 6.45 1.43 -20.54
N LYS A 29 6.63 0.11 -20.74
CA LYS A 29 5.82 -0.60 -21.72
C LYS A 29 4.40 -0.70 -21.20
N ILE A 30 3.44 -0.33 -22.03
CA ILE A 30 2.02 -0.52 -21.70
C ILE A 30 1.79 -2.02 -21.62
N SER A 31 1.74 -2.55 -20.40
CA SER A 31 1.41 -3.95 -20.19
C SER A 31 -0.10 -4.08 -20.06
N GLN A 32 -0.69 -4.93 -20.89
CA GLN A 32 -2.09 -5.32 -20.76
C GLN A 32 -2.32 -6.36 -19.65
N LYS A 33 -1.28 -6.72 -18.93
CA LYS A 33 -1.42 -7.56 -17.74
C LYS A 33 -1.85 -6.68 -16.58
N SER A 34 -3.14 -6.52 -16.43
CA SER A 34 -3.72 -6.23 -15.14
C SER A 34 -3.22 -7.30 -14.16
N ASP A 35 -2.71 -6.89 -13.03
CA ASP A 35 -2.58 -7.79 -11.88
C ASP A 35 -4.01 -8.24 -11.54
N ASP A 36 -4.41 -9.39 -12.07
CA ASP A 36 -5.79 -9.90 -12.04
C ASP A 36 -6.21 -10.41 -10.66
N HIS A 37 -5.72 -9.81 -9.60
CA HIS A 37 -6.26 -10.08 -8.28
C HIS A 37 -7.45 -9.16 -8.03
N PRO A 38 -8.64 -9.76 -7.81
CA PRO A 38 -9.84 -8.97 -7.57
C PRO A 38 -9.71 -8.22 -6.25
N LEU A 39 -9.47 -6.93 -6.33
CA LEU A 39 -9.56 -6.04 -5.18
C LEU A 39 -10.93 -5.31 -5.20
N PRO A 40 -11.53 -5.05 -4.07
CA PRO A 40 -11.08 -5.33 -2.71
C PRO A 40 -11.14 -6.81 -2.32
N PHE A 41 -10.25 -7.22 -1.41
CA PHE A 41 -10.18 -8.59 -0.90
C PHE A 41 -10.24 -8.59 0.62
N LEU A 42 -11.04 -9.49 1.19
CA LEU A 42 -11.13 -9.69 2.64
C LEU A 42 -10.24 -10.85 3.05
N LEU A 43 -9.23 -10.56 3.85
CA LEU A 43 -8.33 -11.56 4.41
C LEU A 43 -8.78 -11.93 5.81
N GLU A 44 -9.14 -13.19 6.00
CA GLU A 44 -9.55 -13.71 7.29
C GLU A 44 -8.37 -14.27 8.08
N PHE A 45 -8.54 -14.34 9.41
CA PHE A 45 -7.53 -14.91 10.30
C PHE A 45 -7.17 -16.34 9.90
N GLY A 46 -5.88 -16.62 9.84
CA GLY A 46 -5.35 -17.91 9.44
C GLY A 46 -5.04 -18.07 7.97
N ASN A 47 -5.41 -17.09 7.14
CA ASN A 47 -5.21 -17.15 5.70
C ASN A 47 -4.00 -16.36 5.23
N ILE A 48 -3.51 -16.72 4.06
CA ILE A 48 -2.39 -16.07 3.37
C ILE A 48 -2.89 -15.57 2.03
N PHE A 49 -2.44 -14.37 1.65
CA PHE A 49 -2.80 -13.74 0.39
C PHE A 49 -1.54 -13.18 -0.29
N GLU A 50 -1.41 -13.44 -1.58
CA GLU A 50 -0.32 -12.89 -2.38
C GLU A 50 -0.88 -11.94 -3.42
N ILE A 51 -0.34 -10.74 -3.49
CA ILE A 51 -0.70 -9.74 -4.48
C ILE A 51 0.52 -8.91 -4.87
N ALA A 52 0.71 -8.72 -6.17
CA ALA A 52 1.87 -8.01 -6.70
C ALA A 52 3.16 -8.63 -6.15
N ASN A 53 4.00 -7.83 -5.50
CA ASN A 53 5.26 -8.26 -4.92
C ASN A 53 5.18 -8.49 -3.40
N TYR A 54 3.99 -8.74 -2.88
CA TYR A 54 3.76 -8.88 -1.45
C TYR A 54 3.04 -10.16 -1.09
N LYS A 55 3.46 -10.72 0.03
CA LYS A 55 2.79 -11.85 0.69
C LYS A 55 2.29 -11.36 2.04
N LEU A 56 1.00 -11.52 2.29
CA LEU A 56 0.35 -11.13 3.52
C LEU A 56 -0.13 -12.39 4.25
N SER A 57 0.19 -12.49 5.53
CA SER A 57 -0.24 -13.62 6.36
C SER A 57 -0.90 -13.10 7.62
N PHE A 58 -2.16 -13.45 7.82
CA PHE A 58 -2.93 -13.04 8.97
C PHE A 58 -2.86 -14.12 10.07
N GLY A 59 -2.05 -13.86 11.09
CA GLY A 59 -1.91 -14.72 12.27
C GLY A 59 -0.78 -15.75 12.19
N GLN A 60 -0.26 -16.07 11.01
CA GLN A 60 0.85 -17.02 10.86
C GLN A 60 2.15 -16.27 10.58
N PRO A 61 3.19 -16.45 11.40
CA PRO A 61 4.47 -15.79 11.16
C PRO A 61 5.06 -16.12 9.79
N LEU A 62 5.56 -15.09 9.12
CA LEU A 62 6.39 -15.24 7.92
C LEU A 62 7.85 -15.13 8.33
N VAL A 63 8.68 -16.02 7.82
CA VAL A 63 10.12 -16.05 8.07
C VAL A 63 10.86 -15.47 6.87
N GLY A 64 11.84 -14.61 7.13
CA GLY A 64 12.67 -14.02 6.08
C GLY A 64 13.07 -12.60 6.41
N GLU A 65 13.77 -11.98 5.47
CA GLU A 65 14.16 -10.58 5.57
C GLU A 65 13.00 -9.67 5.16
N ASN A 66 12.98 -8.46 5.71
CA ASN A 66 12.02 -7.42 5.34
C ASN A 66 10.55 -7.80 5.57
N VAL A 67 10.27 -8.42 6.71
CA VAL A 67 8.89 -8.68 7.14
C VAL A 67 8.42 -7.53 8.01
N GLU A 68 7.36 -6.85 7.58
CA GLU A 68 6.66 -5.85 8.37
C GLU A 68 5.59 -6.54 9.21
N ILE A 69 5.44 -6.14 10.46
CA ILE A 69 4.46 -6.72 11.38
C ILE A 69 3.50 -5.63 11.85
N LEU A 70 2.22 -5.82 11.58
CA LEU A 70 1.16 -4.93 12.04
C LEU A 70 0.36 -5.59 13.16
N SER A 71 0.04 -4.80 14.18
CA SER A 71 -0.84 -5.22 15.26
C SER A 71 -2.30 -5.06 14.82
N VAL A 72 -3.05 -6.14 14.82
CA VAL A 72 -4.42 -6.20 14.30
C VAL A 72 -5.33 -7.01 15.23
N SER A 73 -6.65 -6.93 15.03
CA SER A 73 -7.62 -7.77 15.72
C SER A 73 -7.96 -9.01 14.90
N ARG A 74 -8.02 -10.18 15.53
CA ARG A 74 -8.45 -11.42 14.85
C ARG A 74 -9.95 -11.49 14.59
N GLU A 75 -10.72 -10.70 15.31
CA GLU A 75 -12.19 -10.79 15.32
C GLU A 75 -12.84 -10.28 14.04
N THR A 76 -12.13 -9.44 13.30
CA THR A 76 -12.62 -8.86 12.06
C THR A 76 -11.64 -9.12 10.91
N PRO A 77 -12.15 -9.38 9.70
CA PRO A 77 -11.28 -9.57 8.55
C PRO A 77 -10.54 -8.28 8.20
N ILE A 78 -9.41 -8.44 7.54
CA ILE A 78 -8.60 -7.34 7.02
C ILE A 78 -9.02 -7.08 5.58
N LEU A 79 -9.36 -5.84 5.27
CA LEU A 79 -9.69 -5.43 3.92
C LEU A 79 -8.42 -4.94 3.22
N ILE A 80 -8.11 -5.53 2.08
CA ILE A 80 -7.02 -5.12 1.20
C ILE A 80 -7.65 -4.48 -0.03
N ARG A 81 -7.32 -3.22 -0.27
CA ARG A 81 -7.92 -2.45 -1.35
C ARG A 81 -6.97 -1.42 -1.94
N ARG A 82 -7.37 -0.81 -3.02
CA ARG A 82 -6.72 0.39 -3.55
C ARG A 82 -7.18 1.63 -2.79
N ARG A 83 -6.41 2.71 -2.88
CA ARG A 83 -6.81 3.99 -2.30
C ARG A 83 -8.11 4.51 -2.92
N LYS A 84 -8.85 5.26 -2.16
CA LYS A 84 -10.04 5.99 -2.62
C LYS A 84 -10.04 7.40 -2.06
N GLU A 85 -10.83 8.27 -2.69
CA GLU A 85 -10.97 9.65 -2.25
C GLU A 85 -11.47 9.71 -0.81
N GLY A 86 -10.90 10.61 -0.01
CA GLY A 86 -11.26 10.79 1.38
C GLY A 86 -10.49 9.92 2.37
N ASP A 87 -9.60 9.05 1.92
CA ASP A 87 -8.78 8.23 2.82
C ASP A 87 -7.96 9.09 3.77
N GLN A 88 -7.98 8.70 5.05
CA GLN A 88 -7.23 9.36 6.13
C GLN A 88 -6.36 8.37 6.86
N LEU A 89 -5.25 8.86 7.37
CA LEU A 89 -4.23 8.09 8.06
C LEU A 89 -3.85 8.79 9.38
N LEU A 90 -3.69 8.02 10.44
CA LEU A 90 -3.19 8.52 11.72
C LEU A 90 -1.69 8.27 11.80
N VAL A 91 -0.89 9.33 11.79
CA VAL A 91 0.58 9.28 11.88
C VAL A 91 1.09 10.33 12.85
N ASN A 92 1.95 9.91 13.78
CA ASN A 92 2.52 10.78 14.82
C ASN A 92 1.47 11.57 15.60
N GLY A 93 0.36 10.92 15.93
CA GLY A 93 -0.73 11.50 16.70
C GLY A 93 -1.66 12.44 15.92
N HIS A 94 -1.47 12.57 14.62
CA HIS A 94 -2.27 13.46 13.79
C HIS A 94 -2.97 12.71 12.65
N HIS A 95 -4.27 13.00 12.49
CA HIS A 95 -5.01 12.57 11.31
C HIS A 95 -4.68 13.47 10.13
N GLN A 96 -4.35 12.86 9.00
CA GLN A 96 -4.11 13.58 7.76
C GLN A 96 -4.68 12.82 6.57
N LYS A 97 -5.05 13.55 5.55
CA LYS A 97 -5.53 12.95 4.32
C LYS A 97 -4.37 12.22 3.63
N LEU A 98 -4.62 11.01 3.19
CA LEU A 98 -3.61 10.19 2.50
C LEU A 98 -3.06 10.90 1.26
N ARG A 99 -3.93 11.58 0.52
CA ARG A 99 -3.51 12.39 -0.63
C ARG A 99 -2.44 13.42 -0.26
N ARG A 100 -2.63 14.12 0.87
CA ARG A 100 -1.65 15.12 1.35
C ARG A 100 -0.35 14.46 1.77
N TRP A 101 -0.43 13.32 2.45
CA TRP A 101 0.73 12.55 2.84
C TRP A 101 1.57 12.17 1.60
N PHE A 102 0.93 11.68 0.53
CA PHE A 102 1.61 11.35 -0.72
C PHE A 102 2.31 12.55 -1.35
N ILE A 103 1.66 13.72 -1.36
CA ILE A 103 2.23 14.95 -1.92
C ILE A 103 3.43 15.40 -1.08
N ASN A 104 3.29 15.43 0.25
CA ASN A 104 4.34 15.88 1.16
C ASN A 104 5.59 15.00 1.11
N HIS A 105 5.42 13.71 0.87
CA HIS A 105 6.52 12.75 0.77
C HIS A 105 6.96 12.49 -0.67
N LYS A 106 6.44 13.26 -1.62
CA LYS A 106 6.78 13.16 -3.05
C LYS A 106 6.65 11.75 -3.61
N ILE A 107 5.59 11.05 -3.23
CA ILE A 107 5.31 9.71 -3.72
C ILE A 107 4.84 9.81 -5.17
N PRO A 108 5.48 9.14 -6.13
CA PRO A 108 5.09 9.15 -7.54
C PRO A 108 3.65 8.68 -7.76
N ILE A 109 2.97 9.24 -8.75
CA ILE A 109 1.56 8.88 -9.04
C ILE A 109 1.42 7.40 -9.35
N SER A 110 2.36 6.79 -10.05
CA SER A 110 2.35 5.36 -10.33
C SER A 110 2.29 4.52 -9.05
N LEU A 111 3.09 4.89 -8.04
CA LEU A 111 3.07 4.20 -6.75
C LEU A 111 1.79 4.47 -5.97
N ARG A 112 1.23 5.67 -6.06
CA ARG A 112 -0.06 5.99 -5.43
C ARG A 112 -1.20 5.13 -5.97
N GLN A 113 -1.24 4.94 -7.28
CA GLN A 113 -2.28 4.14 -7.95
C GLN A 113 -2.15 2.65 -7.65
N LYS A 114 -0.94 2.16 -7.46
CA LYS A 114 -0.65 0.76 -7.15
C LYS A 114 -0.63 0.47 -5.64
N ALA A 115 -0.70 1.50 -4.81
CA ALA A 115 -0.60 1.36 -3.35
C ALA A 115 -1.69 0.45 -2.81
N LEU A 116 -1.29 -0.49 -1.97
CA LEU A 116 -2.19 -1.37 -1.26
C LEU A 116 -2.52 -0.78 0.10
N ILE A 117 -3.80 -0.58 0.34
CA ILE A 117 -4.32 -0.08 1.62
C ILE A 117 -4.76 -1.28 2.46
N ILE A 118 -4.26 -1.34 3.68
CA ILE A 118 -4.68 -2.31 4.70
C ILE A 118 -5.65 -1.60 5.63
N GLU A 119 -6.89 -2.05 5.64
CA GLU A 119 -7.97 -1.47 6.44
C GLU A 119 -8.58 -2.51 7.36
N GLN A 120 -8.89 -2.12 8.58
CA GLN A 120 -9.65 -2.93 9.53
C GLN A 120 -10.55 -2.02 10.37
N ASN A 121 -11.80 -2.39 10.54
CA ASN A 121 -12.79 -1.60 11.31
C ASN A 121 -12.89 -0.14 10.84
N HIS A 122 -12.90 0.07 9.53
CA HIS A 122 -12.94 1.40 8.89
C HIS A 122 -11.72 2.29 9.14
N ASN A 123 -10.65 1.73 9.69
CA ASN A 123 -9.40 2.46 9.91
C ASN A 123 -8.31 1.94 8.98
N ILE A 124 -7.58 2.85 8.36
CA ILE A 124 -6.39 2.49 7.59
C ILE A 124 -5.26 2.16 8.56
N LEU A 125 -4.75 0.95 8.49
CA LEU A 125 -3.65 0.48 9.33
C LEU A 125 -2.29 0.66 8.68
N SER A 126 -2.23 0.54 7.36
CA SER A 126 -0.98 0.69 6.61
C SER A 126 -1.24 0.96 5.14
N VAL A 127 -0.32 1.67 4.54
CA VAL A 127 -0.13 1.70 3.08
C VAL A 127 1.13 0.90 2.82
N VAL A 128 0.99 -0.28 2.25
CA VAL A 128 2.06 -1.29 2.17
C VAL A 128 3.33 -0.73 1.52
N GLY A 129 4.44 -0.86 2.24
CA GLY A 129 5.75 -0.39 1.79
C GLY A 129 5.98 1.11 1.89
N LEU A 130 5.01 1.90 2.35
CA LEU A 130 5.10 3.37 2.40
C LEU A 130 4.97 3.94 3.81
N VAL A 131 3.90 3.62 4.51
CA VAL A 131 3.62 4.19 5.83
C VAL A 131 2.75 3.27 6.67
N THR A 132 2.99 3.25 7.97
CA THR A 132 2.22 2.49 8.95
C THR A 132 1.51 3.46 9.88
N SER A 133 0.20 3.25 10.08
CA SER A 133 -0.60 4.03 11.03
C SER A 133 -0.18 3.75 12.47
N ASP A 134 -0.33 4.76 13.33
CA ASP A 134 -0.14 4.61 14.78
C ASP A 134 -1.07 3.53 15.36
N LEU A 135 -2.24 3.31 14.77
CA LEU A 135 -3.23 2.31 15.21
C LEU A 135 -2.75 0.87 15.09
N SER A 136 -1.82 0.60 14.19
CA SER A 136 -1.29 -0.75 13.94
C SER A 136 0.08 -0.99 14.55
N GLN A 137 0.59 -0.04 15.32
CA GLN A 137 1.86 -0.19 16.04
C GLN A 137 1.70 -1.15 17.21
N PRO A 138 2.72 -1.99 17.49
CA PRO A 138 2.66 -2.87 18.66
C PRO A 138 2.41 -2.08 19.93
N SER A 139 1.36 -2.43 20.65
CA SER A 139 1.03 -1.79 21.91
C SER A 139 1.99 -2.24 23.03
N LYS A 140 2.51 -1.31 23.78
CA LYS A 140 3.30 -1.59 24.98
C LYS A 140 2.44 -2.11 26.17
N SER A 141 1.14 -2.16 26.02
CA SER A 141 0.19 -2.39 27.12
C SER A 141 -0.12 -3.86 27.40
N GLY A 142 0.61 -4.81 26.82
CA GLY A 142 0.44 -6.24 27.11
C GLY A 142 -0.86 -6.87 26.65
N ILE A 143 -1.71 -6.16 25.94
CA ILE A 143 -2.89 -6.73 25.28
C ILE A 143 -2.39 -7.55 24.10
N MET A 144 -2.64 -8.85 24.13
CA MET A 144 -2.30 -9.75 23.03
C MET A 144 -3.18 -9.40 21.80
N LYS A 145 -2.62 -8.63 20.90
CA LYS A 145 -3.19 -8.45 19.58
C LYS A 145 -2.55 -9.44 18.62
N ASP A 146 -3.33 -9.86 17.66
CA ASP A 146 -2.79 -10.69 16.57
C ASP A 146 -1.95 -9.86 15.62
N SER A 147 -1.24 -10.53 14.75
CA SER A 147 -0.33 -9.89 13.83
C SER A 147 -0.69 -10.18 12.38
N LEU A 148 -0.59 -9.14 11.57
CA LEU A 148 -0.54 -9.27 10.12
C LEU A 148 0.93 -9.16 9.70
N TYR A 149 1.42 -10.16 9.01
CA TYR A 149 2.78 -10.19 8.49
C TYR A 149 2.76 -9.82 7.02
N ILE A 150 3.58 -8.86 6.64
CA ILE A 150 3.69 -8.40 5.25
C ILE A 150 5.14 -8.60 4.82
N GLN A 151 5.35 -9.40 3.80
CA GLN A 151 6.67 -9.67 3.25
C GLN A 151 6.73 -9.23 1.79
N LYS A 152 7.76 -8.47 1.44
CA LYS A 152 8.06 -8.16 0.05
C LYS A 152 8.71 -9.38 -0.59
N ILE A 153 8.15 -9.81 -1.71
CA ILE A 153 8.66 -10.96 -2.48
C ILE A 153 9.38 -10.40 -3.70
N ASP A 154 10.63 -10.80 -3.88
CA ASP A 154 11.37 -10.52 -5.10
C ASP A 154 10.91 -11.50 -6.19
N ARG A 155 10.31 -10.95 -7.23
CA ARG A 155 9.89 -11.69 -8.41
C ARG A 155 10.72 -11.29 -9.63
#